data_6286d992898ee3c3d37d5a8c2aa660b3
#
_entry.id   6286d992898ee3c3d37d5a8c2aa660b3
#
_cell.length_a   1.000
_cell.length_b   1.000
_cell.length_c   1.000
_cell.angle_alpha   90.00
_cell.angle_beta   90.00
_cell.angle_gamma   90.00
#
_symmetry.space_group_name_H-M   'P 1'
#
loop_
_entity.id
_entity.type
_entity.pdbx_description
1 polymer ?
#
loop_
_entity_poly.entity_id
_entity_poly.type
_entity_poly.pdbx_seq_one_letter_code
_entity_poly.pdbx_strand_id
1 'polypeptide(L)'
;MQNQDFRFILKEIALLKLRVGFLPVIFLINSISAQPLPNGQAVADSSKWIAHKALYLMANAEIDTLIRRVTASEPELTRRIAIYSEVAKGTPYALFCLGEGPNAKYDRDPLIDFTRADCVTFTEQILAMAISNNYDNMFNNLQRIRYHRGAIDLRTRNHFTHADWVPNNAWLLQDVTAAVGGKHCREMTKTIDRRKLLSDLGVPESEQAAIPPAETMTIKYIPEHSLLAVQDSLQTGDLFSIIQSAPGIFSAHMGLIIRKEDGDVYCRHASSRPETKQVIDEPLSAMVAQLQANQKRVGMAFLRVKPDFNFAEPPAATPVEHEIKQ
;
A
#
# COMPACT_ATOMS: atom_id res chain seq x y z
N MET A 1 -26.78 -20.09 -0.88
CA MET A 1 -26.72 -19.09 -1.98
C MET A 1 -26.01 -17.79 -1.58
N GLN A 2 -25.02 -17.79 -0.66
CA GLN A 2 -24.30 -16.58 -0.21
C GLN A 2 -22.77 -16.64 -0.40
N ASN A 3 -22.24 -17.76 -0.91
CA ASN A 3 -20.77 -17.90 -1.14
C ASN A 3 -20.28 -17.33 -2.47
N GLN A 4 -21.17 -16.70 -3.26
CA GLN A 4 -20.76 -16.10 -4.54
C GLN A 4 -20.38 -14.63 -4.44
N ASP A 5 -20.86 -13.88 -3.42
CA ASP A 5 -20.70 -12.42 -3.41
C ASP A 5 -19.29 -11.93 -3.05
N PHE A 6 -18.57 -12.59 -2.15
CA PHE A 6 -17.21 -12.17 -1.80
C PHE A 6 -16.17 -12.57 -2.86
N ARG A 7 -16.32 -13.78 -3.42
CA ARG A 7 -15.58 -14.18 -4.63
C ARG A 7 -15.99 -13.35 -5.85
N PHE A 8 -17.23 -12.86 -5.86
CA PHE A 8 -17.75 -11.98 -6.91
C PHE A 8 -17.16 -10.56 -6.76
N ILE A 9 -17.04 -10.00 -5.57
CA ILE A 9 -16.36 -8.72 -5.31
C ILE A 9 -14.88 -8.81 -5.71
N LEU A 10 -14.18 -9.89 -5.37
CA LEU A 10 -12.82 -10.16 -5.82
C LEU A 10 -12.73 -10.43 -7.33
N LYS A 11 -13.76 -11.06 -7.94
CA LYS A 11 -13.86 -11.27 -9.39
C LYS A 11 -14.36 -10.05 -10.15
N GLU A 12 -15.24 -9.22 -9.61
CA GLU A 12 -15.70 -7.98 -10.28
C GLU A 12 -14.57 -6.94 -10.35
N ILE A 13 -13.66 -6.90 -9.38
CA ILE A 13 -12.41 -6.12 -9.51
C ILE A 13 -11.55 -6.65 -10.69
N ALA A 14 -11.66 -7.94 -11.01
CA ALA A 14 -10.95 -8.57 -12.13
C ALA A 14 -11.72 -8.53 -13.46
N LEU A 15 -13.05 -8.33 -13.47
CA LEU A 15 -13.94 -8.53 -14.62
C LEU A 15 -14.59 -7.27 -15.20
N LEU A 16 -14.27 -6.06 -14.71
CA LEU A 16 -14.74 -4.82 -15.35
C LEU A 16 -13.95 -4.55 -16.65
N LYS A 17 -13.96 -5.53 -17.55
CA LYS A 17 -13.61 -5.41 -18.95
C LYS A 17 -14.87 -5.19 -19.75
N LEU A 18 -14.85 -4.18 -20.57
CA LEU A 18 -15.65 -3.86 -21.76
C LEU A 18 -16.59 -2.65 -21.64
N ARG A 19 -16.23 -1.72 -22.50
CA ARG A 19 -16.97 -0.63 -23.15
C ARG A 19 -16.72 0.78 -22.61
N VAL A 20 -15.70 1.44 -23.13
CA VAL A 20 -15.81 2.86 -23.52
C VAL A 20 -14.93 3.09 -24.74
N GLY A 21 -15.54 3.61 -25.82
CA GLY A 21 -14.89 3.93 -27.08
C GLY A 21 -14.02 5.20 -26.97
N PHE A 22 -12.98 5.22 -27.76
CA PHE A 22 -12.03 6.33 -27.89
C PHE A 22 -12.59 7.51 -28.67
N LEU A 23 -12.41 8.72 -28.14
CA LEU A 23 -12.37 9.98 -28.90
C LEU A 23 -11.04 10.68 -28.59
N PRO A 24 -10.31 11.15 -29.59
CA PRO A 24 -9.05 11.86 -29.36
C PRO A 24 -9.30 13.31 -28.97
N VAL A 25 -8.69 13.78 -27.89
CA VAL A 25 -8.66 15.19 -27.48
C VAL A 25 -7.28 15.75 -27.82
N ILE A 26 -7.27 16.80 -28.64
CA ILE A 26 -6.09 17.57 -29.02
C ILE A 26 -5.79 18.58 -27.90
N PHE A 27 -4.59 18.55 -27.34
CA PHE A 27 -4.12 19.53 -26.35
C PHE A 27 -3.37 20.70 -27.04
N LEU A 28 -3.82 21.91 -26.74
CA LEU A 28 -3.08 23.16 -26.99
C LEU A 28 -2.23 23.45 -25.75
N ILE A 29 -0.91 23.57 -25.94
CA ILE A 29 0.06 23.91 -24.91
C ILE A 29 0.16 25.43 -24.79
N ASN A 30 -0.25 25.98 -23.64
CA ASN A 30 0.11 27.34 -23.24
C ASN A 30 1.16 27.31 -22.15
N SER A 31 2.34 27.86 -22.43
CA SER A 31 3.45 28.01 -21.51
C SER A 31 3.17 29.13 -20.51
N ILE A 32 3.03 28.77 -19.22
CA ILE A 32 3.03 29.74 -18.11
C ILE A 32 4.32 29.54 -17.32
N SER A 33 5.13 30.58 -17.21
CA SER A 33 6.37 30.55 -16.42
C SER A 33 6.05 30.53 -14.93
N ALA A 34 6.53 29.50 -14.24
CA ALA A 34 6.38 29.33 -12.81
C ALA A 34 7.50 30.09 -12.04
N GLN A 35 7.10 30.82 -11.01
CA GLN A 35 8.01 31.40 -10.01
C GLN A 35 8.41 30.32 -8.96
N PRO A 36 9.66 30.31 -8.45
CA PRO A 36 10.07 29.31 -7.48
C PRO A 36 9.46 29.57 -6.09
N LEU A 37 8.90 28.54 -5.48
CA LEU A 37 8.39 28.54 -4.11
C LEU A 37 9.54 28.49 -3.09
N PRO A 38 9.46 29.20 -1.93
CA PRO A 38 10.43 29.12 -0.86
C PRO A 38 10.17 27.85 -0.02
N ASN A 39 11.23 27.15 0.33
CA ASN A 39 11.39 25.88 1.04
C ASN A 39 11.40 24.64 0.13
N GLY A 40 12.50 24.56 -0.64
CA GLY A 40 12.82 23.37 -1.41
C GLY A 40 13.27 22.22 -0.51
N GLN A 41 12.41 21.26 -0.25
CA GLN A 41 12.88 19.91 -0.11
C GLN A 41 13.30 19.46 -1.53
N ALA A 42 14.58 19.58 -1.84
CA ALA A 42 15.13 19.04 -3.07
C ALA A 42 14.79 17.57 -3.13
N VAL A 43 14.00 17.17 -4.14
CA VAL A 43 13.84 15.77 -4.49
C VAL A 43 15.26 15.22 -4.68
N ALA A 44 15.65 14.21 -3.91
CA ALA A 44 16.94 13.58 -4.08
C ALA A 44 17.08 13.22 -5.55
N ASP A 45 18.21 13.59 -6.16
CA ASP A 45 18.54 13.18 -7.52
C ASP A 45 18.53 11.63 -7.55
N SER A 46 17.36 11.09 -7.87
CA SER A 46 17.14 9.63 -7.93
C SER A 46 17.94 9.01 -9.09
N SER A 47 18.47 9.84 -10.02
CA SER A 47 19.20 9.38 -11.19
C SER A 47 20.45 8.57 -10.81
N LYS A 48 21.13 8.92 -9.71
CA LYS A 48 22.27 8.15 -9.19
C LYS A 48 21.90 6.77 -8.63
N TRP A 49 20.61 6.59 -8.29
CA TRP A 49 20.06 5.35 -7.72
C TRP A 49 19.23 4.56 -8.71
N ILE A 50 18.93 5.11 -9.89
CA ILE A 50 18.29 4.35 -10.96
C ILE A 50 19.24 3.19 -11.23
N ALA A 51 18.97 2.09 -10.53
CA ALA A 51 19.66 0.84 -10.76
C ALA A 51 19.50 0.54 -12.25
N HIS A 52 20.59 0.15 -12.92
CA HIS A 52 20.53 -0.28 -14.30
C HIS A 52 19.61 -1.50 -14.52
N LYS A 53 18.93 -1.95 -13.44
CA LYS A 53 18.08 -3.13 -13.39
C LYS A 53 16.86 -2.86 -12.49
N ALA A 54 15.67 -3.15 -12.98
CA ALA A 54 14.43 -3.02 -12.22
C ALA A 54 14.39 -4.03 -11.06
N LEU A 55 13.73 -3.67 -9.95
CA LEU A 55 13.65 -4.47 -8.73
C LEU A 55 13.18 -5.91 -9.00
N TYR A 56 12.15 -6.08 -9.82
CA TYR A 56 11.57 -7.39 -10.15
C TYR A 56 12.48 -8.32 -10.97
N LEU A 57 13.59 -7.82 -11.44
CA LEU A 57 14.62 -8.61 -12.15
C LEU A 57 15.83 -8.93 -11.28
N MET A 58 15.92 -8.34 -10.06
CA MET A 58 17.06 -8.50 -9.17
C MET A 58 17.02 -9.84 -8.43
N ALA A 59 18.18 -10.46 -8.27
CA ALA A 59 18.37 -11.54 -7.31
C ALA A 59 18.44 -10.99 -5.88
N ASN A 60 18.18 -11.83 -4.86
CA ASN A 60 18.18 -11.40 -3.44
C ASN A 60 19.50 -10.72 -3.02
N ALA A 61 20.64 -11.19 -3.51
CA ALA A 61 21.96 -10.57 -3.24
C ALA A 61 22.09 -9.16 -3.85
N GLU A 62 21.46 -8.91 -4.99
CA GLU A 62 21.42 -7.58 -5.61
C GLU A 62 20.50 -6.64 -4.82
N ILE A 63 19.37 -7.16 -4.32
CA ILE A 63 18.45 -6.43 -3.43
C ILE A 63 19.14 -6.09 -2.10
N ASP A 64 19.88 -7.04 -1.50
CA ASP A 64 20.68 -6.76 -0.29
C ASP A 64 21.69 -5.64 -0.53
N THR A 65 22.41 -5.69 -1.65
CA THR A 65 23.37 -4.65 -2.05
C THR A 65 22.67 -3.29 -2.22
N LEU A 66 21.51 -3.26 -2.86
CA LEU A 66 20.71 -2.02 -3.02
C LEU A 66 20.31 -1.45 -1.66
N ILE A 67 19.78 -2.28 -0.75
CA ILE A 67 19.35 -1.86 0.59
C ILE A 67 20.53 -1.27 1.35
N ARG A 68 21.69 -1.96 1.41
CA ARG A 68 22.87 -1.48 2.11
C ARG A 68 23.37 -0.14 1.56
N ARG A 69 23.41 0.02 0.25
CA ARG A 69 23.88 1.26 -0.40
C ARG A 69 22.94 2.43 -0.13
N VAL A 70 21.63 2.25 -0.29
CA VAL A 70 20.64 3.29 -0.03
C VAL A 70 20.67 3.68 1.45
N THR A 71 20.70 2.71 2.36
CA THR A 71 20.76 2.96 3.82
C THR A 71 21.99 3.75 4.23
N ALA A 72 23.15 3.47 3.63
CA ALA A 72 24.41 4.15 3.95
C ALA A 72 24.42 5.62 3.49
N SER A 73 23.63 6.00 2.49
CA SER A 73 23.69 7.33 1.88
C SER A 73 22.42 8.17 2.05
N GLU A 74 21.29 7.56 2.38
CA GLU A 74 20.02 8.24 2.58
C GLU A 74 19.51 8.04 4.01
N PRO A 75 19.67 9.04 4.89
CA PRO A 75 19.18 8.94 6.27
C PRO A 75 17.65 9.06 6.36
N GLU A 76 17.02 9.79 5.44
CA GLU A 76 15.58 10.08 5.50
C GLU A 76 14.72 8.96 4.93
N LEU A 77 13.76 8.49 5.74
CA LEU A 77 12.87 7.38 5.40
C LEU A 77 12.00 7.68 4.16
N THR A 78 11.49 8.90 4.04
CA THR A 78 10.67 9.31 2.89
C THR A 78 11.45 9.25 1.57
N ARG A 79 12.75 9.59 1.61
CA ARG A 79 13.65 9.46 0.44
C ARG A 79 13.93 8.02 0.09
N ARG A 80 14.15 7.14 1.10
CA ARG A 80 14.30 5.70 0.86
C ARG A 80 13.05 5.13 0.20
N ILE A 81 11.84 5.49 0.67
CA ILE A 81 10.57 5.09 0.07
C ILE A 81 10.52 5.54 -1.41
N ALA A 82 10.89 6.78 -1.70
CA ALA A 82 10.90 7.29 -3.07
C ALA A 82 11.86 6.49 -3.98
N ILE A 83 13.09 6.23 -3.51
CA ILE A 83 14.12 5.48 -4.26
C ILE A 83 13.65 4.05 -4.54
N TYR A 84 13.25 3.30 -3.50
CA TYR A 84 12.86 1.90 -3.69
C TYR A 84 11.61 1.76 -4.55
N SER A 85 10.63 2.65 -4.37
CA SER A 85 9.44 2.63 -5.20
C SER A 85 9.72 3.02 -6.66
N GLU A 86 10.71 3.88 -6.92
CA GLU A 86 11.17 4.20 -8.27
C GLU A 86 11.78 2.97 -8.96
N VAL A 87 12.67 2.26 -8.26
CA VAL A 87 13.31 1.03 -8.77
C VAL A 87 12.28 -0.10 -8.98
N ALA A 88 11.16 -0.06 -8.25
CA ALA A 88 10.07 -1.04 -8.37
C ALA A 88 9.09 -0.75 -9.51
N LYS A 89 9.20 0.39 -10.22
CA LYS A 89 8.33 0.63 -11.39
C LYS A 89 8.51 -0.45 -12.45
N GLY A 90 7.40 -0.82 -13.09
CA GLY A 90 7.37 -1.91 -14.06
C GLY A 90 7.19 -3.30 -13.42
N THR A 91 7.24 -3.45 -12.08
CA THR A 91 6.94 -4.73 -11.44
C THR A 91 5.57 -5.23 -11.88
N PRO A 92 5.47 -6.45 -12.46
CA PRO A 92 4.21 -7.02 -12.94
C PRO A 92 3.16 -7.13 -11.84
N TYR A 93 1.90 -6.83 -12.18
CA TYR A 93 0.78 -6.99 -11.25
C TYR A 93 0.34 -8.45 -11.14
N ALA A 94 0.25 -8.95 -9.91
CA ALA A 94 -0.40 -10.22 -9.60
C ALA A 94 -1.16 -10.10 -8.27
N LEU A 95 -2.46 -10.43 -8.30
CA LEU A 95 -3.30 -10.41 -7.10
C LEU A 95 -2.96 -11.62 -6.22
N PHE A 96 -2.91 -11.41 -4.90
CA PHE A 96 -2.65 -12.47 -3.90
C PHE A 96 -1.34 -13.22 -4.16
N CYS A 97 -0.25 -12.48 -4.34
CA CYS A 97 1.05 -13.07 -4.67
C CYS A 97 1.91 -13.46 -3.47
N LEU A 98 1.49 -13.10 -2.24
CA LEU A 98 2.18 -13.45 -0.99
C LEU A 98 1.25 -14.14 0.00
N GLY A 99 1.73 -15.24 0.57
CA GLY A 99 1.04 -16.05 1.58
C GLY A 99 1.90 -16.29 2.82
N GLU A 100 1.67 -17.42 3.50
CA GLU A 100 2.37 -17.85 4.72
C GLU A 100 3.50 -18.85 4.43
N GLY A 101 3.86 -19.03 3.16
CA GLY A 101 4.96 -19.91 2.75
C GLY A 101 4.54 -21.35 2.46
N PRO A 102 5.44 -22.14 1.85
CA PRO A 102 5.10 -23.45 1.25
C PRO A 102 4.60 -24.50 2.24
N ASN A 103 4.89 -24.35 3.53
CA ASN A 103 4.46 -25.27 4.59
C ASN A 103 3.19 -24.79 5.31
N ALA A 104 2.61 -23.68 4.91
CA ALA A 104 1.42 -23.15 5.56
C ALA A 104 0.20 -24.05 5.34
N LYS A 105 -0.71 -24.02 6.30
CA LYS A 105 -1.94 -24.81 6.26
C LYS A 105 -2.94 -24.30 5.23
N TYR A 106 -3.07 -22.97 5.09
CA TYR A 106 -4.13 -22.34 4.33
C TYR A 106 -3.63 -21.72 3.03
N ASP A 107 -2.67 -20.81 3.11
CA ASP A 107 -2.14 -20.08 1.95
C ASP A 107 -0.64 -20.36 1.82
N ARG A 108 -0.27 -21.12 0.80
CA ARG A 108 1.09 -21.59 0.55
C ARG A 108 1.89 -20.70 -0.40
N ASP A 109 1.36 -19.55 -0.76
CA ASP A 109 2.11 -18.57 -1.52
C ASP A 109 3.36 -18.09 -0.76
N PRO A 110 4.40 -17.61 -1.45
CA PRO A 110 5.66 -17.27 -0.81
C PRO A 110 5.52 -16.12 0.20
N LEU A 111 6.40 -16.09 1.21
CA LEU A 111 6.47 -15.02 2.20
C LEU A 111 7.00 -13.71 1.63
N ILE A 112 7.72 -13.76 0.50
CA ILE A 112 8.30 -12.63 -0.21
C ILE A 112 8.41 -12.96 -1.70
N ASP A 113 8.06 -12.00 -2.57
CA ASP A 113 8.21 -12.11 -4.02
C ASP A 113 8.32 -10.70 -4.63
N PHE A 114 9.52 -10.34 -5.10
CA PHE A 114 9.74 -9.06 -5.77
C PHE A 114 9.45 -9.12 -7.27
N THR A 115 9.21 -10.30 -7.84
CA THR A 115 8.99 -10.46 -9.29
C THR A 115 7.59 -9.99 -9.73
N ARG A 116 6.68 -9.84 -8.78
CA ARG A 116 5.29 -9.40 -8.99
C ARG A 116 4.72 -8.81 -7.71
N ALA A 117 3.70 -7.99 -7.82
CA ALA A 117 3.04 -7.40 -6.66
C ALA A 117 1.58 -7.03 -6.95
N ASP A 118 0.74 -7.02 -5.93
CA ASP A 118 -0.51 -6.26 -5.90
C ASP A 118 -0.31 -4.92 -5.18
N CYS A 119 -1.38 -4.15 -5.00
CA CYS A 119 -1.30 -2.83 -4.39
C CYS A 119 -0.84 -2.85 -2.93
N VAL A 120 -1.22 -3.87 -2.18
CA VAL A 120 -0.84 -4.03 -0.77
C VAL A 120 0.59 -4.50 -0.67
N THR A 121 0.93 -5.61 -1.34
CA THR A 121 2.25 -6.22 -1.28
C THR A 121 3.35 -5.32 -1.84
N PHE A 122 3.06 -4.51 -2.87
CA PHE A 122 3.95 -3.45 -3.34
C PHE A 122 4.27 -2.46 -2.21
N THR A 123 3.24 -1.91 -1.56
CA THR A 123 3.41 -0.93 -0.50
C THR A 123 4.17 -1.50 0.70
N GLU A 124 3.83 -2.72 1.11
CA GLU A 124 4.48 -3.42 2.22
C GLU A 124 5.96 -3.68 1.97
N GLN A 125 6.31 -4.16 0.77
CA GLN A 125 7.69 -4.43 0.38
C GLN A 125 8.53 -3.15 0.33
N ILE A 126 7.99 -2.04 -0.22
CA ILE A 126 8.69 -0.75 -0.23
C ILE A 126 8.93 -0.22 1.19
N LEU A 127 7.93 -0.29 2.08
CA LEU A 127 8.10 0.09 3.48
C LEU A 127 9.15 -0.77 4.18
N ALA A 128 9.08 -2.09 3.99
CA ALA A 128 10.05 -3.02 4.60
C ALA A 128 11.48 -2.72 4.14
N MET A 129 11.71 -2.46 2.84
CA MET A 129 13.02 -2.05 2.34
C MET A 129 13.48 -0.73 2.97
N ALA A 130 12.58 0.26 3.07
CA ALA A 130 12.92 1.60 3.54
C ALA A 130 13.40 1.61 5.01
N ILE A 131 12.80 0.77 5.87
CA ILE A 131 13.14 0.68 7.30
C ILE A 131 14.25 -0.34 7.62
N SER A 132 14.90 -0.91 6.61
CA SER A 132 15.89 -1.97 6.78
C SER A 132 17.27 -1.55 6.30
N ASN A 133 18.31 -2.24 6.80
CA ASN A 133 19.72 -2.00 6.45
C ASN A 133 20.36 -3.18 5.68
N ASN A 134 19.63 -4.29 5.51
CA ASN A 134 20.02 -5.47 4.74
C ASN A 134 18.78 -6.32 4.41
N TYR A 135 18.97 -7.36 3.58
CA TYR A 135 17.89 -8.23 3.13
C TYR A 135 17.19 -8.99 4.27
N ASP A 136 17.93 -9.53 5.24
CA ASP A 136 17.35 -10.30 6.34
C ASP A 136 16.48 -9.42 7.24
N ASN A 137 16.94 -8.21 7.55
CA ASN A 137 16.12 -7.25 8.30
C ASN A 137 14.88 -6.82 7.50
N MET A 138 15.00 -6.67 6.19
CA MET A 138 13.88 -6.35 5.31
C MET A 138 12.86 -7.49 5.29
N PHE A 139 13.30 -8.74 5.21
CA PHE A 139 12.42 -9.89 5.31
C PHE A 139 11.64 -9.90 6.63
N ASN A 140 12.33 -9.74 7.76
CA ASN A 140 11.70 -9.71 9.08
C ASN A 140 10.73 -8.52 9.24
N ASN A 141 11.11 -7.33 8.77
CA ASN A 141 10.26 -6.15 8.79
C ASN A 141 9.02 -6.33 7.89
N LEU A 142 9.16 -6.99 6.74
CA LEU A 142 8.02 -7.31 5.88
C LEU A 142 7.00 -8.19 6.63
N GLN A 143 7.46 -9.24 7.31
CA GLN A 143 6.55 -10.09 8.07
C GLN A 143 5.88 -9.33 9.22
N ARG A 144 6.62 -8.42 9.87
CA ARG A 144 6.07 -7.56 10.91
C ARG A 144 5.00 -6.58 10.41
N ILE A 145 5.17 -6.05 9.21
CA ILE A 145 4.17 -5.18 8.56
C ILE A 145 2.93 -5.98 8.15
N ARG A 146 3.11 -7.20 7.64
CA ARG A 146 2.04 -8.04 7.10
C ARG A 146 1.20 -8.75 8.16
N TYR A 147 1.79 -9.10 9.28
CA TYR A 147 1.17 -9.93 10.32
C TYR A 147 1.15 -9.23 11.67
N HIS A 148 0.10 -9.44 12.44
CA HIS A 148 0.03 -8.95 13.80
C HIS A 148 1.24 -9.43 14.60
N ARG A 149 2.07 -8.49 15.07
CA ARG A 149 3.35 -8.74 15.78
C ARG A 149 4.34 -9.64 15.03
N GLY A 150 4.24 -9.73 13.71
CA GLY A 150 5.12 -10.56 12.89
C GLY A 150 4.86 -12.06 12.96
N ALA A 151 3.80 -12.52 13.61
CA ALA A 151 3.44 -13.92 13.72
C ALA A 151 2.81 -14.41 12.40
N ILE A 152 3.56 -15.22 11.64
CA ILE A 152 3.16 -15.66 10.30
C ILE A 152 2.07 -16.73 10.40
N ASP A 153 0.83 -16.34 10.13
CA ASP A 153 -0.34 -17.21 10.08
C ASP A 153 -1.49 -16.47 9.38
N LEU A 154 -2.36 -17.19 8.67
CA LEU A 154 -3.51 -16.58 7.99
C LEU A 154 -4.42 -15.81 8.97
N ARG A 155 -4.55 -16.28 10.21
CA ARG A 155 -5.38 -15.67 11.27
C ARG A 155 -4.79 -14.38 11.85
N THR A 156 -3.49 -14.17 11.70
CA THR A 156 -2.76 -12.99 12.17
C THR A 156 -2.41 -12.03 11.02
N ARG A 157 -2.67 -12.41 9.77
CA ARG A 157 -2.50 -11.55 8.61
C ARG A 157 -3.39 -10.31 8.76
N ASN A 158 -2.88 -9.15 8.42
CA ASN A 158 -3.61 -7.88 8.42
C ASN A 158 -4.52 -7.79 7.19
N HIS A 159 -5.68 -8.44 7.23
CA HIS A 159 -6.58 -8.58 6.09
C HIS A 159 -7.30 -7.29 5.71
N PHE A 160 -7.60 -6.46 6.71
CA PHE A 160 -8.34 -5.21 6.51
C PHE A 160 -7.40 -4.01 6.69
N THR A 161 -7.19 -3.23 5.64
CA THR A 161 -6.25 -2.10 5.68
C THR A 161 -6.50 -1.18 6.87
N HIS A 162 -7.73 -0.71 7.08
CA HIS A 162 -8.02 0.24 8.16
C HIS A 162 -8.33 -0.42 9.51
N ALA A 163 -8.79 -1.68 9.51
CA ALA A 163 -9.16 -2.36 10.76
C ALA A 163 -8.03 -3.18 11.38
N ASP A 164 -7.06 -3.64 10.56
CA ASP A 164 -5.94 -4.47 11.01
C ASP A 164 -4.60 -3.82 10.69
N TRP A 165 -4.36 -3.54 9.40
CA TRP A 165 -3.05 -3.15 8.91
C TRP A 165 -2.60 -1.78 9.47
N VAL A 166 -3.47 -0.77 9.44
CA VAL A 166 -3.15 0.57 9.98
C VAL A 166 -2.91 0.52 11.49
N PRO A 167 -3.82 -0.03 12.35
CA PRO A 167 -3.58 -0.09 13.79
C PRO A 167 -2.36 -0.95 14.16
N ASN A 168 -2.14 -2.09 13.50
CA ASN A 168 -1.02 -2.98 13.78
C ASN A 168 0.32 -2.39 13.30
N ASN A 169 0.31 -1.41 12.39
CA ASN A 169 1.48 -0.67 11.93
C ASN A 169 1.59 0.74 12.53
N ALA A 170 0.84 1.05 13.60
CA ALA A 170 0.91 2.35 14.28
C ALA A 170 2.28 2.64 14.93
N TRP A 171 3.15 1.66 15.04
CA TRP A 171 4.56 1.83 15.42
C TRP A 171 5.38 2.53 14.33
N LEU A 172 5.00 2.42 13.06
CA LEU A 172 5.69 2.98 11.88
C LEU A 172 4.90 4.15 11.28
N LEU A 173 3.58 4.06 11.26
CA LEU A 173 2.68 4.94 10.51
C LEU A 173 1.76 5.73 11.42
N GLN A 174 1.36 6.89 10.95
CA GLN A 174 0.29 7.71 11.53
C GLN A 174 -0.75 8.07 10.46
N ASP A 175 -2.03 8.10 10.84
CA ASP A 175 -3.10 8.60 9.99
C ASP A 175 -3.02 10.14 9.93
N VAL A 176 -2.76 10.67 8.74
CA VAL A 176 -2.67 12.12 8.48
C VAL A 176 -3.89 12.65 7.72
N THR A 177 -4.92 11.83 7.50
CA THR A 177 -6.10 12.19 6.72
C THR A 177 -6.74 13.50 7.21
N ALA A 178 -6.90 13.63 8.53
CA ALA A 178 -7.48 14.85 9.11
C ALA A 178 -6.58 16.08 8.96
N ALA A 179 -5.26 15.90 9.09
CA ALA A 179 -4.28 16.98 8.95
C ALA A 179 -4.20 17.46 7.49
N VAL A 180 -4.24 16.52 6.53
CA VAL A 180 -4.25 16.82 5.10
C VAL A 180 -5.58 17.43 4.66
N GLY A 181 -6.70 16.84 5.06
CA GLY A 181 -8.03 17.18 4.55
C GLY A 181 -8.69 18.37 5.25
N GLY A 182 -8.36 18.63 6.52
CA GLY A 182 -8.99 19.69 7.32
C GLY A 182 -10.53 19.65 7.23
N LYS A 183 -11.13 20.76 6.80
CA LYS A 183 -12.60 20.88 6.63
C LYS A 183 -13.20 19.97 5.55
N HIS A 184 -12.40 19.43 4.68
CA HIS A 184 -12.84 18.54 3.60
C HIS A 184 -13.03 17.10 4.06
N CYS A 185 -12.55 16.73 5.26
CA CYS A 185 -12.72 15.38 5.79
C CYS A 185 -14.19 15.02 6.00
N ARG A 186 -14.48 13.75 5.78
CA ARG A 186 -15.75 13.09 6.10
C ARG A 186 -15.45 11.83 6.90
N GLU A 187 -16.45 11.31 7.54
CA GLU A 187 -16.39 10.05 8.29
C GLU A 187 -17.20 8.96 7.58
N MET A 188 -16.72 7.73 7.71
CA MET A 188 -17.42 6.55 7.24
C MET A 188 -17.37 5.48 8.31
N THR A 189 -18.54 4.91 8.62
CA THR A 189 -18.70 3.85 9.61
C THR A 189 -19.08 2.54 8.91
N LYS A 190 -18.43 1.46 9.28
CA LYS A 190 -18.71 0.11 8.76
C LYS A 190 -18.52 -0.94 9.84
N THR A 191 -19.24 -2.05 9.70
CA THR A 191 -19.02 -3.26 10.49
C THR A 191 -17.99 -4.13 9.78
N ILE A 192 -16.94 -4.53 10.50
CA ILE A 192 -15.85 -5.41 10.04
C ILE A 192 -16.01 -6.76 10.71
N ASP A 193 -16.08 -7.82 9.94
CA ASP A 193 -16.25 -9.19 10.41
C ASP A 193 -15.08 -10.06 9.93
N ARG A 194 -14.07 -10.21 10.80
CA ARG A 194 -12.87 -11.01 10.54
C ARG A 194 -13.18 -12.50 10.51
N ARG A 195 -14.13 -12.94 11.36
CA ARG A 195 -14.50 -14.37 11.42
C ARG A 195 -15.17 -14.81 10.13
N LYS A 196 -16.07 -13.97 9.61
CA LYS A 196 -16.68 -14.24 8.30
C LYS A 196 -15.62 -14.34 7.20
N LEU A 197 -14.66 -13.41 7.13
CA LEU A 197 -13.59 -13.46 6.15
C LEU A 197 -12.77 -14.75 6.28
N LEU A 198 -12.35 -15.12 7.50
CA LEU A 198 -11.55 -16.32 7.72
C LEU A 198 -12.33 -17.60 7.38
N SER A 199 -13.64 -17.65 7.67
CA SER A 199 -14.50 -18.76 7.24
C SER A 199 -14.59 -18.84 5.71
N ASP A 200 -14.71 -17.72 5.02
CA ASP A 200 -14.71 -17.66 3.55
C ASP A 200 -13.36 -18.10 2.94
N LEU A 201 -12.26 -17.93 3.69
CA LEU A 201 -10.91 -18.42 3.35
C LEU A 201 -10.65 -19.87 3.79
N GLY A 202 -11.63 -20.55 4.39
CA GLY A 202 -11.57 -21.96 4.76
C GLY A 202 -11.02 -22.25 6.16
N VAL A 203 -10.87 -21.24 7.01
CA VAL A 203 -10.49 -21.45 8.43
C VAL A 203 -11.70 -21.93 9.22
N PRO A 204 -11.66 -23.11 9.86
CA PRO A 204 -12.77 -23.62 10.66
C PRO A 204 -13.08 -22.71 11.86
N GLU A 205 -14.35 -22.64 12.26
CA GLU A 205 -14.78 -21.84 13.41
C GLU A 205 -14.04 -22.23 14.70
N SER A 206 -13.74 -23.52 14.89
CA SER A 206 -12.97 -24.03 16.02
C SER A 206 -11.57 -23.43 16.14
N GLU A 207 -11.00 -22.87 15.07
CA GLU A 207 -9.69 -22.23 15.05
C GLU A 207 -9.77 -20.70 15.14
N GLN A 208 -10.98 -20.15 15.27
CA GLN A 208 -11.22 -18.70 15.30
C GLN A 208 -11.50 -18.16 16.72
N ALA A 209 -11.27 -18.94 17.78
CA ALA A 209 -11.61 -18.54 19.16
C ALA A 209 -10.94 -17.21 19.58
N ALA A 210 -9.69 -16.98 19.15
CA ALA A 210 -8.93 -15.75 19.44
C ALA A 210 -9.31 -14.55 18.53
N ILE A 211 -10.12 -14.77 17.48
CA ILE A 211 -10.52 -13.73 16.56
C ILE A 211 -11.68 -12.93 17.15
N PRO A 212 -11.55 -11.59 17.24
CA PRO A 212 -12.61 -10.74 17.76
C PRO A 212 -13.93 -10.93 16.99
N PRO A 213 -15.10 -10.75 17.66
CA PRO A 213 -16.39 -10.70 16.97
C PRO A 213 -16.42 -9.51 16.00
N ALA A 214 -17.46 -9.47 15.16
CA ALA A 214 -17.70 -8.32 14.29
C ALA A 214 -17.79 -7.03 15.11
N GLU A 215 -17.12 -5.98 14.64
CA GLU A 215 -17.04 -4.69 15.30
C GLU A 215 -17.39 -3.54 14.35
N THR A 216 -17.97 -2.48 14.88
CA THR A 216 -18.24 -1.26 14.12
C THR A 216 -17.10 -0.28 14.29
N MET A 217 -16.55 0.19 13.16
CA MET A 217 -15.45 1.13 13.12
C MET A 217 -15.78 2.35 12.28
N THR A 218 -15.20 3.49 12.66
CA THR A 218 -15.29 4.74 11.91
C THR A 218 -13.91 5.19 11.48
N ILE A 219 -13.75 5.56 10.21
CA ILE A 219 -12.53 6.15 9.67
C ILE A 219 -12.82 7.54 9.09
N LYS A 220 -11.77 8.36 8.96
CA LYS A 220 -11.82 9.61 8.20
C LYS A 220 -11.35 9.36 6.77
N TYR A 221 -11.90 10.11 5.83
CA TYR A 221 -11.45 10.14 4.44
C TYR A 221 -11.73 11.52 3.82
N ILE A 222 -11.06 11.80 2.71
CA ILE A 222 -11.26 13.01 1.92
C ILE A 222 -12.03 12.59 0.67
N PRO A 223 -13.24 13.15 0.43
CA PRO A 223 -14.02 12.83 -0.77
C PRO A 223 -13.26 13.15 -2.06
N GLU A 224 -13.54 12.37 -3.12
CA GLU A 224 -12.85 12.44 -4.42
C GLU A 224 -12.86 13.86 -5.03
N HIS A 225 -13.95 14.59 -4.87
CA HIS A 225 -14.09 15.97 -5.39
C HIS A 225 -13.25 17.02 -4.64
N SER A 226 -12.73 16.68 -3.45
CA SER A 226 -11.91 17.55 -2.61
C SER A 226 -10.42 17.22 -2.68
N LEU A 227 -10.00 16.11 -3.29
CA LEU A 227 -8.61 15.64 -3.27
C LEU A 227 -7.64 16.62 -3.91
N LEU A 228 -7.99 17.24 -5.03
CA LEU A 228 -7.13 18.22 -5.70
C LEU A 228 -6.98 19.52 -4.89
N ALA A 229 -7.98 19.88 -4.09
CA ALA A 229 -7.92 21.06 -3.22
C ALA A 229 -6.93 20.92 -2.06
N VAL A 230 -6.55 19.69 -1.71
CA VAL A 230 -5.64 19.38 -0.59
C VAL A 230 -4.29 18.82 -1.04
N GLN A 231 -4.04 18.74 -2.36
CA GLN A 231 -2.84 18.12 -2.92
C GLN A 231 -1.52 18.73 -2.42
N ASP A 232 -1.52 20.02 -2.07
CA ASP A 232 -0.32 20.71 -1.59
C ASP A 232 0.10 20.26 -0.17
N SER A 233 -0.80 19.62 0.57
CA SER A 233 -0.53 19.05 1.90
C SER A 233 0.04 17.63 1.83
N LEU A 234 0.01 17.00 0.64
CA LEU A 234 0.56 15.66 0.43
C LEU A 234 2.09 15.71 0.28
N GLN A 235 2.77 14.69 0.77
CA GLN A 235 4.22 14.60 0.74
C GLN A 235 4.66 13.31 0.04
N THR A 236 5.86 13.34 -0.56
CA THR A 236 6.49 12.12 -1.06
C THR A 236 6.64 11.11 0.08
N GLY A 237 6.23 9.86 -0.15
CA GLY A 237 6.24 8.80 0.84
C GLY A 237 4.96 8.69 1.68
N ASP A 238 3.99 9.61 1.52
CA ASP A 238 2.63 9.39 2.04
C ASP A 238 2.03 8.15 1.36
N LEU A 239 1.31 7.36 2.12
CA LEU A 239 0.52 6.26 1.59
C LEU A 239 -0.91 6.76 1.35
N PHE A 240 -1.50 6.40 0.23
CA PHE A 240 -2.93 6.60 0.02
C PHE A 240 -3.69 5.28 0.08
N SER A 241 -4.91 5.34 0.58
CA SER A 241 -5.90 4.25 0.53
C SER A 241 -7.16 4.77 -0.15
N ILE A 242 -7.57 4.15 -1.25
CA ILE A 242 -8.84 4.46 -1.92
C ILE A 242 -9.99 3.87 -1.12
N ILE A 243 -10.86 4.74 -0.63
CA ILE A 243 -12.01 4.36 0.18
C ILE A 243 -13.20 4.03 -0.72
N GLN A 244 -13.92 2.96 -0.37
CA GLN A 244 -15.06 2.47 -1.13
C GLN A 244 -16.33 2.42 -0.28
N SER A 245 -17.51 2.44 -0.95
CA SER A 245 -18.82 2.38 -0.30
C SER A 245 -19.28 0.95 0.04
N ALA A 246 -18.68 -0.10 -0.53
CA ALA A 246 -19.06 -1.50 -0.27
C ALA A 246 -19.04 -1.82 1.24
N PRO A 247 -20.03 -2.56 1.78
CA PRO A 247 -20.06 -2.94 3.18
C PRO A 247 -18.90 -3.87 3.56
N GLY A 248 -18.52 -3.88 4.83
CA GLY A 248 -17.53 -4.82 5.38
C GLY A 248 -16.07 -4.53 5.05
N ILE A 249 -15.77 -3.54 4.20
CA ILE A 249 -14.38 -3.22 3.82
C ILE A 249 -14.26 -1.72 3.47
N PHE A 250 -13.24 -1.05 3.99
CA PHE A 250 -13.00 0.37 3.71
C PHE A 250 -12.14 0.58 2.46
N SER A 251 -11.00 -0.11 2.39
CA SER A 251 -10.01 0.08 1.34
C SER A 251 -10.29 -0.78 0.12
N ALA A 252 -10.15 -0.18 -1.05
CA ALA A 252 -10.24 -0.87 -2.32
C ALA A 252 -8.91 -0.96 -3.04
N HIS A 253 -7.98 -0.07 -2.69
CA HIS A 253 -6.69 0.04 -3.34
C HIS A 253 -5.77 0.91 -2.48
N MET A 254 -4.45 0.76 -2.64
CA MET A 254 -3.47 1.59 -1.96
C MET A 254 -2.19 1.77 -2.80
N GLY A 255 -1.39 2.73 -2.40
CA GLY A 255 -0.10 3.02 -3.02
C GLY A 255 0.59 4.20 -2.31
N LEU A 256 1.52 4.83 -3.00
CA LEU A 256 2.38 5.89 -2.50
C LEU A 256 2.15 7.21 -3.24
N ILE A 257 2.27 8.31 -2.53
CA ILE A 257 2.32 9.65 -3.12
C ILE A 257 3.76 9.99 -3.46
N ILE A 258 3.97 10.48 -4.68
CA ILE A 258 5.25 10.98 -5.17
C ILE A 258 5.04 12.41 -5.67
N ARG A 259 5.75 13.38 -5.10
CA ARG A 259 5.85 14.73 -5.67
C ARG A 259 7.10 14.82 -6.53
N LYS A 260 6.94 15.26 -7.76
CA LYS A 260 8.06 15.52 -8.68
C LYS A 260 8.58 16.94 -8.54
N GLU A 261 9.72 17.20 -9.16
CA GLU A 261 10.38 18.53 -9.11
C GLU A 261 9.54 19.65 -9.74
N ASP A 262 8.69 19.34 -10.72
CA ASP A 262 7.73 20.25 -11.34
C ASP A 262 6.56 20.63 -10.41
N GLY A 263 6.48 20.00 -9.21
CA GLY A 263 5.42 20.21 -8.23
C GLY A 263 4.22 19.28 -8.43
N ASP A 264 4.17 18.52 -9.50
CA ASP A 264 3.10 17.58 -9.79
C ASP A 264 3.06 16.42 -8.78
N VAL A 265 1.86 16.01 -8.43
CA VAL A 265 1.60 14.91 -7.50
C VAL A 265 1.16 13.67 -8.27
N TYR A 266 1.84 12.56 -7.99
CA TYR A 266 1.57 11.26 -8.59
C TYR A 266 1.18 10.24 -7.52
N CYS A 267 0.27 9.34 -7.90
CA CYS A 267 -0.04 8.10 -7.20
C CYS A 267 0.83 6.99 -7.81
N ARG A 268 1.82 6.47 -7.07
CA ARG A 268 2.59 5.29 -7.48
C ARG A 268 1.96 4.06 -6.89
N HIS A 269 1.53 3.14 -7.75
CA HIS A 269 0.80 1.95 -7.31
C HIS A 269 0.94 0.78 -8.28
N ALA A 270 0.72 -0.44 -7.79
CA ALA A 270 0.58 -1.61 -8.65
C ALA A 270 -0.81 -1.61 -9.31
N SER A 271 -0.86 -1.26 -10.58
CA SER A 271 -2.11 -1.15 -11.34
C SER A 271 -2.62 -2.51 -11.80
N SER A 272 -3.88 -2.81 -11.49
CA SER A 272 -4.56 -4.03 -11.96
C SER A 272 -5.19 -3.87 -13.35
N ARG A 273 -5.20 -2.67 -13.92
CA ARG A 273 -5.84 -2.39 -15.23
C ARG A 273 -5.15 -3.19 -16.34
N PRO A 274 -5.93 -3.77 -17.28
CA PRO A 274 -5.39 -4.61 -18.35
C PRO A 274 -4.32 -3.95 -19.20
N GLU A 275 -4.44 -2.64 -19.45
CA GLU A 275 -3.54 -1.84 -20.28
C GLU A 275 -2.22 -1.52 -19.60
N THR A 276 -2.14 -1.62 -18.27
CA THR A 276 -0.93 -1.32 -17.50
C THR A 276 -0.36 -2.55 -16.81
N LYS A 277 -1.12 -3.22 -15.95
CA LYS A 277 -0.78 -4.46 -15.22
C LYS A 277 0.63 -4.50 -14.62
N GLN A 278 1.05 -3.39 -14.03
CA GLN A 278 2.37 -3.23 -13.39
C GLN A 278 2.37 -2.03 -12.44
N VAL A 279 3.48 -1.84 -11.72
CA VAL A 279 3.71 -0.64 -10.92
C VAL A 279 3.94 0.55 -11.84
N ILE A 280 3.13 1.60 -11.66
CA ILE A 280 3.15 2.82 -12.48
C ILE A 280 3.08 4.08 -11.61
N ASP A 281 3.45 5.21 -12.21
CA ASP A 281 3.10 6.55 -11.74
C ASP A 281 1.85 7.02 -12.49
N GLU A 282 0.81 7.38 -11.75
CA GLU A 282 -0.41 7.96 -12.28
C GLU A 282 -0.61 9.35 -11.70
N PRO A 283 -0.81 10.41 -12.52
CA PRO A 283 -1.09 11.75 -12.00
C PRO A 283 -2.28 11.72 -11.02
N LEU A 284 -2.18 12.43 -9.90
CA LEU A 284 -3.29 12.50 -8.93
C LEU A 284 -4.59 12.98 -9.59
N SER A 285 -4.51 13.91 -10.53
CA SER A 285 -5.67 14.38 -11.29
C SER A 285 -6.34 13.28 -12.12
N ALA A 286 -5.56 12.39 -12.74
CA ALA A 286 -6.08 11.24 -13.48
C ALA A 286 -6.72 10.21 -12.53
N MET A 287 -6.08 9.94 -11.39
CA MET A 287 -6.64 9.08 -10.35
C MET A 287 -7.98 9.64 -9.83
N VAL A 288 -8.04 10.94 -9.53
CA VAL A 288 -9.28 11.60 -9.08
C VAL A 288 -10.40 11.47 -10.13
N ALA A 289 -10.10 11.68 -11.40
CA ALA A 289 -11.08 11.50 -12.48
C ALA A 289 -11.63 10.07 -12.53
N GLN A 290 -10.79 9.06 -12.29
CA GLN A 290 -11.24 7.66 -12.21
C GLN A 290 -12.11 7.40 -10.97
N LEU A 291 -11.79 8.00 -9.82
CA LEU A 291 -12.64 7.88 -8.64
C LEU A 291 -14.02 8.48 -8.90
N GLN A 292 -14.08 9.67 -9.49
CA GLN A 292 -15.33 10.35 -9.83
C GLN A 292 -16.19 9.57 -10.83
N ALA A 293 -15.55 8.85 -11.75
CA ALA A 293 -16.24 7.98 -12.70
C ALA A 293 -16.77 6.67 -12.07
N ASN A 294 -16.40 6.36 -10.81
CA ASN A 294 -16.76 5.12 -10.15
C ASN A 294 -17.52 5.38 -8.85
N GLN A 295 -18.85 5.25 -8.88
CA GLN A 295 -19.72 5.49 -7.73
C GLN A 295 -19.40 4.67 -6.46
N LYS A 296 -18.64 3.58 -6.59
CA LYS A 296 -18.21 2.78 -5.44
C LYS A 296 -16.93 3.34 -4.78
N ARG A 297 -16.20 4.25 -5.42
CA ARG A 297 -14.96 4.85 -4.94
C ARG A 297 -15.23 6.27 -4.46
N VAL A 298 -15.21 6.50 -3.16
CA VAL A 298 -15.75 7.73 -2.56
C VAL A 298 -14.68 8.75 -2.14
N GLY A 299 -13.40 8.38 -2.23
CA GLY A 299 -12.30 9.28 -1.86
C GLY A 299 -11.06 8.53 -1.40
N MET A 300 -10.21 9.22 -0.65
CA MET A 300 -8.94 8.67 -0.13
C MET A 300 -8.75 8.98 1.36
N ALA A 301 -8.05 8.08 2.04
CA ALA A 301 -7.40 8.32 3.33
C ALA A 301 -5.89 8.29 3.14
N PHE A 302 -5.14 8.98 4.04
CA PHE A 302 -3.70 9.13 3.92
C PHE A 302 -2.99 8.75 5.20
N LEU A 303 -1.87 8.03 5.05
CA LEU A 303 -0.98 7.65 6.13
C LEU A 303 0.41 8.21 5.85
N ARG A 304 1.17 8.49 6.90
CA ARG A 304 2.54 9.00 6.80
C ARG A 304 3.45 8.23 7.73
N VAL A 305 4.68 7.96 7.31
CA VAL A 305 5.69 7.42 8.22
C VAL A 305 5.96 8.42 9.34
N LYS A 306 6.11 7.93 10.57
CA LYS A 306 6.37 8.77 11.73
C LYS A 306 7.76 9.42 11.60
N PRO A 307 7.88 10.74 11.87
CA PRO A 307 9.15 11.44 11.75
C PRO A 307 10.18 11.01 12.80
N ASP A 308 9.73 10.48 13.92
CA ASP A 308 10.53 9.99 15.05
C ASP A 308 10.80 8.48 14.98
N PHE A 309 10.57 7.86 13.81
CA PHE A 309 10.84 6.43 13.63
C PHE A 309 12.32 6.13 13.93
N ASN A 310 12.55 5.31 14.95
CA ASN A 310 13.88 4.91 15.36
C ASN A 310 14.28 3.58 14.71
N PHE A 311 15.27 3.60 13.82
CA PHE A 311 15.82 2.41 13.18
C PHE A 311 16.52 1.45 14.16
N ALA A 312 16.96 1.94 15.33
CA ALA A 312 17.71 1.15 16.31
C ALA A 312 16.83 0.25 17.20
N GLU A 313 15.54 0.56 17.28
CA GLU A 313 14.59 -0.20 18.12
C GLU A 313 13.34 -0.61 17.33
N PRO A 314 13.39 -1.68 16.53
CA PRO A 314 12.13 -2.35 16.23
C PRO A 314 11.60 -2.89 17.57
N PRO A 315 10.33 -2.60 17.98
CA PRO A 315 9.75 -3.25 19.15
C PRO A 315 9.90 -4.75 18.97
N ALA A 316 10.45 -5.41 20.00
CA ALA A 316 10.75 -6.83 19.98
C ALA A 316 9.55 -7.63 19.45
N ALA A 317 9.75 -8.39 18.39
CA ALA A 317 8.83 -9.46 18.05
C ALA A 317 8.76 -10.38 19.28
N THR A 318 7.59 -10.49 19.89
CA THR A 318 7.41 -11.49 20.94
C THR A 318 7.50 -12.84 20.24
N PRO A 319 8.49 -13.70 20.55
CA PRO A 319 8.53 -15.03 19.97
C PRO A 319 7.21 -15.74 20.30
N VAL A 320 6.48 -16.19 19.31
CA VAL A 320 5.42 -17.17 19.53
C VAL A 320 6.16 -18.45 19.86
N GLU A 321 6.18 -18.83 21.13
CA GLU A 321 6.62 -20.17 21.54
C GLU A 321 5.73 -21.18 20.82
N HIS A 322 6.28 -21.80 19.81
CA HIS A 322 5.73 -23.04 19.30
C HIS A 322 5.97 -24.11 20.36
N GLU A 323 4.99 -24.38 21.22
CA GLU A 323 4.92 -25.66 21.93
C GLU A 323 4.83 -26.78 20.89
N ILE A 324 5.99 -27.30 20.51
CA ILE A 324 6.08 -28.58 19.83
C ILE A 324 5.75 -29.61 20.91
N LYS A 325 4.47 -29.98 21.02
CA LYS A 325 4.13 -31.22 21.73
C LYS A 325 4.63 -32.37 20.87
N GLN A 326 5.65 -33.03 21.40
CA GLN A 326 6.15 -34.33 20.93
C GLN A 326 5.06 -35.39 20.98
#